data_95a2f65cdc7f43b442fe212ab12fc961
#
_entry.id   95a2f65cdc7f43b442fe212ab12fc961
#
_cell.length_a   1.000
_cell.length_b   1.000
_cell.length_c   1.000
_cell.angle_alpha   90.00
_cell.angle_beta   90.00
_cell.angle_gamma   90.00
#
_symmetry.space_group_name_H-M   'P 1'
#
loop_
_entity.id
_entity.type
_entity.pdbx_description
1 polymer ?
#
loop_
_entity_poly.entity_id
_entity_poly.type
_entity_poly.pdbx_seq_one_letter_code
_entity_poly.pdbx_strand_id
1 'polypeptide(L)'
;MGYLGAVGPAYDPTRATVPQLDAERFSGNNSAVAFTLSRQVVSPTDVDVIVENVRQEPIVAYSIVNGSTLTFTEAPQTGTNNIYVIYRNSGVSNYAFVPDGSISYAKLANNIRQFNVDNFTANGSGRTFTLSETPATANTVMVAIDGVIQTAPRNYSISSSTIIFDSAPPASANVTVRHLGFRTTSTVTALSAGSVTATEIVDGAVTNAKLAGSITSDKLLSVNGSLLIANTVANSAIQTGTIENYLRSQTLDFGMRNRIINGAMRIDQRNAGAAVTPANADYTLDRFQAVLSQSAKYSVQQDSSANTVAGFTSSLKVTSLSAYSVGASELFTIQQPIEGFNTADLNWGTANAKNVTLSFWVRSSLTGTFGGSFTNSAGNRNYPFSYTISSANTWEQKFVTVAGDTSGTWIGATNGVGILIRFGLGVGSTVSGTAGAWSGSTFYSATGATSVVGTNGATWYVTGVQLEEGSVPTPFEYRQYGTELALCQRYFAKLGGNTSTEGLGAGNIQDAANSAWFYVKYPVTMRAVPTAAFSSLRASNNADYNLTVSSIRGQNSGVDSSNIGFNLSSSGTAYYPVQLQTSATAGFLSFSAEL
;
A
#
# COMPACT_ATOMS: atom_id res chain seq x y z
N MET A 1 30.28 33.09 31.32
CA MET A 1 29.80 32.83 29.96
C MET A 1 28.28 32.95 29.98
N GLY A 2 27.73 34.00 29.42
CA GLY A 2 26.31 34.22 29.35
C GLY A 2 25.70 33.30 28.26
N TYR A 3 24.67 32.56 28.63
CA TYR A 3 23.86 31.76 27.70
C TYR A 3 23.00 32.74 26.90
N LEU A 4 23.29 32.91 25.63
CA LEU A 4 22.42 33.63 24.69
C LEU A 4 21.25 32.70 24.31
N GLY A 5 20.18 32.80 25.07
CA GLY A 5 18.91 32.21 24.70
C GLY A 5 18.39 32.80 23.38
N ALA A 6 17.99 31.97 22.44
CA ALA A 6 17.35 32.42 21.21
C ALA A 6 16.15 33.32 21.54
N VAL A 7 16.03 34.45 20.84
CA VAL A 7 14.86 35.31 20.92
C VAL A 7 13.67 34.48 20.47
N GLY A 8 12.71 34.24 21.34
CA GLY A 8 11.46 33.54 21.01
C GLY A 8 10.70 34.28 19.91
N PRO A 9 9.87 33.61 19.16
CA PRO A 9 9.05 34.23 18.12
C PRO A 9 8.22 35.37 18.70
N ALA A 10 8.11 36.48 17.96
CA ALA A 10 7.34 37.65 18.34
C ALA A 10 5.92 37.24 18.76
N TYR A 11 5.43 37.88 19.84
CA TYR A 11 4.09 37.68 20.36
C TYR A 11 3.07 37.93 19.25
N ASP A 12 2.32 36.89 18.91
CA ASP A 12 1.17 36.93 18.00
C ASP A 12 -0.12 37.01 18.83
N PRO A 13 -0.81 38.15 18.86
CA PRO A 13 -2.00 38.31 19.67
C PRO A 13 -3.21 37.51 19.17
N THR A 14 -3.11 36.86 18.00
CA THR A 14 -4.16 36.01 17.45
C THR A 14 -3.97 34.52 17.79
N ARG A 15 -2.83 34.15 18.35
CA ARG A 15 -2.62 32.80 18.88
C ARG A 15 -3.21 32.68 20.27
N ALA A 16 -4.06 31.67 20.46
CA ALA A 16 -4.54 31.28 21.77
C ALA A 16 -3.33 31.15 22.72
N THR A 17 -3.36 31.88 23.84
CA THR A 17 -2.35 31.80 24.89
C THR A 17 -2.15 30.33 25.27
N VAL A 18 -0.90 29.85 25.20
CA VAL A 18 -0.54 28.55 25.78
C VAL A 18 -0.95 28.63 27.26
N PRO A 19 -1.81 27.74 27.75
CA PRO A 19 -2.24 27.79 29.14
C PRO A 19 -1.02 27.69 30.05
N GLN A 20 -0.79 28.68 30.91
CA GLN A 20 0.19 28.57 31.96
C GLN A 20 -0.20 27.40 32.86
N LEU A 21 0.76 26.56 33.25
CA LEU A 21 0.58 25.56 34.27
C LEU A 21 0.29 26.29 35.59
N ASP A 22 -0.98 26.31 36.02
CA ASP A 22 -1.38 26.88 37.28
C ASP A 22 -1.01 25.94 38.41
N ALA A 23 -0.50 26.52 39.48
CA ALA A 23 -0.24 25.81 40.74
C ALA A 23 -1.10 26.38 41.86
N GLU A 24 -1.71 25.51 42.61
CA GLU A 24 -2.53 25.83 43.77
C GLU A 24 -1.84 25.36 45.07
N ARG A 25 -1.96 26.11 46.15
CA ARG A 25 -1.27 25.81 47.40
C ARG A 25 -2.25 25.66 48.57
N PHE A 26 -1.93 24.70 49.44
CA PHE A 26 -2.69 24.43 50.68
C PHE A 26 -1.71 24.29 51.86
N SER A 27 -2.25 24.45 53.05
CA SER A 27 -1.51 24.27 54.31
C SER A 27 -1.97 23.02 55.01
N GLY A 28 -1.09 22.07 55.25
CA GLY A 28 -1.36 20.90 56.06
C GLY A 28 -1.51 21.27 57.54
N ASN A 29 -2.30 20.50 58.28
CA ASN A 29 -2.54 20.71 59.68
C ASN A 29 -2.50 19.41 60.52
N ASN A 30 -1.95 18.34 59.95
CA ASN A 30 -1.84 17.01 60.55
C ASN A 30 -3.20 16.37 60.95
N SER A 31 -4.31 16.87 60.39
CA SER A 31 -5.67 16.39 60.68
C SER A 31 -6.56 16.34 59.43
N ALA A 32 -6.52 17.38 58.59
CA ALA A 32 -7.31 17.45 57.39
C ALA A 32 -6.70 16.58 56.29
N VAL A 33 -7.50 15.70 55.71
CA VAL A 33 -7.12 14.86 54.57
C VAL A 33 -7.69 15.37 53.23
N ALA A 34 -8.70 16.26 53.25
CA ALA A 34 -9.42 16.71 52.08
C ALA A 34 -9.18 18.22 51.82
N PHE A 35 -8.86 18.57 50.59
CA PHE A 35 -8.61 19.93 50.12
C PHE A 35 -9.39 20.20 48.82
N THR A 36 -10.11 21.31 48.76
CA THR A 36 -10.92 21.66 47.60
C THR A 36 -10.06 22.35 46.55
N LEU A 37 -9.97 21.75 45.38
CA LEU A 37 -9.28 22.30 44.22
C LEU A 37 -10.14 23.40 43.58
N SER A 38 -9.49 24.44 43.10
CA SER A 38 -10.12 25.55 42.35
C SER A 38 -10.56 25.14 40.94
N ARG A 39 -10.04 24.02 40.45
CA ARG A 39 -10.32 23.50 39.11
C ARG A 39 -10.75 22.04 39.18
N GLN A 40 -11.66 21.66 38.27
CA GLN A 40 -12.02 20.25 38.12
C GLN A 40 -10.91 19.43 37.47
N VAL A 41 -10.70 18.24 37.98
CA VAL A 41 -9.69 17.26 37.55
C VAL A 41 -10.40 15.94 37.25
N VAL A 42 -10.17 15.37 36.12
CA VAL A 42 -10.83 14.14 35.66
C VAL A 42 -10.19 12.89 36.27
N SER A 43 -8.86 12.90 36.42
CA SER A 43 -8.09 11.79 36.98
C SER A 43 -7.08 12.28 38.01
N PRO A 44 -6.77 11.52 39.06
CA PRO A 44 -5.65 11.82 39.96
C PRO A 44 -4.30 12.01 39.24
N THR A 45 -4.14 11.45 38.08
CA THR A 45 -2.93 11.57 37.23
C THR A 45 -2.84 12.89 36.49
N ASP A 46 -3.91 13.70 36.43
CA ASP A 46 -3.92 15.01 35.74
C ASP A 46 -3.31 16.12 36.58
N VAL A 47 -2.95 15.82 37.82
CA VAL A 47 -2.27 16.74 38.73
C VAL A 47 -1.02 16.12 39.32
N ASP A 48 -0.01 16.96 39.55
CA ASP A 48 1.12 16.63 40.39
C ASP A 48 0.91 17.23 41.77
N VAL A 49 0.81 16.38 42.80
CA VAL A 49 0.67 16.78 44.19
C VAL A 49 2.02 16.62 44.89
N ILE A 50 2.50 17.68 45.50
CA ILE A 50 3.75 17.72 46.23
C ILE A 50 3.49 18.18 47.66
N VAL A 51 3.97 17.42 48.64
CA VAL A 51 3.90 17.75 50.05
C VAL A 51 5.32 17.88 50.59
N GLU A 52 5.65 19.02 51.19
CA GLU A 52 6.99 19.31 51.72
C GLU A 52 8.14 19.05 50.71
N ASN A 53 7.93 19.41 49.44
CA ASN A 53 8.81 19.16 48.29
C ASN A 53 8.96 17.67 47.88
N VAL A 54 8.15 16.76 48.46
CA VAL A 54 8.12 15.35 48.03
C VAL A 54 6.87 15.11 47.20
N ARG A 55 7.08 14.62 45.99
CA ARG A 55 5.97 14.27 45.09
C ARG A 55 5.20 13.07 45.58
N GLN A 56 3.90 13.20 45.63
CA GLN A 56 2.98 12.15 46.05
C GLN A 56 2.54 11.28 44.88
N GLU A 57 2.39 10.00 45.11
CA GLU A 57 1.97 9.04 44.08
C GLU A 57 0.46 9.07 43.90
N PRO A 58 -0.06 9.31 42.68
CA PRO A 58 -1.49 9.30 42.39
C PRO A 58 -2.11 7.94 42.72
N ILE A 59 -3.35 7.95 43.20
CA ILE A 59 -4.16 6.76 43.59
C ILE A 59 -3.65 6.07 44.85
N VAL A 60 -2.35 6.11 45.12
CA VAL A 60 -1.74 5.50 46.34
C VAL A 60 -1.75 6.49 47.51
N ALA A 61 -1.14 7.64 47.31
CA ALA A 61 -1.02 8.66 48.38
C ALA A 61 -2.20 9.64 48.42
N TYR A 62 -2.90 9.81 47.29
CA TYR A 62 -4.07 10.66 47.18
C TYR A 62 -5.04 10.20 46.11
N SER A 63 -6.29 10.63 46.22
CA SER A 63 -7.36 10.45 45.23
C SER A 63 -8.06 11.77 44.94
N ILE A 64 -8.80 11.84 43.83
CA ILE A 64 -9.69 12.96 43.49
C ILE A 64 -11.15 12.48 43.63
N VAL A 65 -11.92 13.14 44.47
CA VAL A 65 -13.33 12.84 44.71
C VAL A 65 -14.17 13.94 44.07
N ASN A 66 -15.23 13.56 43.37
CA ASN A 66 -16.15 14.48 42.66
C ASN A 66 -15.44 15.49 41.72
N GLY A 67 -14.26 15.13 41.24
CA GLY A 67 -13.47 15.97 40.30
C GLY A 67 -12.89 17.26 40.89
N SER A 68 -13.17 17.57 42.17
CA SER A 68 -12.71 18.84 42.77
C SER A 68 -12.17 18.69 44.19
N THR A 69 -12.19 17.51 44.78
CA THR A 69 -11.67 17.30 46.13
C THR A 69 -10.47 16.38 46.09
N LEU A 70 -9.28 16.94 46.34
CA LEU A 70 -8.07 16.18 46.60
C LEU A 70 -8.13 15.57 47.99
N THR A 71 -8.09 14.25 48.07
CA THR A 71 -8.17 13.51 49.34
C THR A 71 -6.91 12.68 49.52
N PHE A 72 -6.13 12.96 50.54
CA PHE A 72 -4.95 12.18 50.93
C PHE A 72 -5.34 10.93 51.70
N THR A 73 -4.54 9.88 51.59
CA THR A 73 -4.69 8.67 52.41
C THR A 73 -4.29 8.90 53.88
N GLU A 74 -3.34 9.82 54.12
CA GLU A 74 -2.92 10.26 55.46
C GLU A 74 -2.88 11.78 55.53
N ALA A 75 -3.19 12.38 56.65
CA ALA A 75 -3.23 13.84 56.82
C ALA A 75 -1.80 14.44 56.63
N PRO A 76 -1.60 15.39 55.69
CA PRO A 76 -0.32 16.08 55.56
C PRO A 76 0.08 16.83 56.82
N GLN A 77 1.37 16.81 57.12
CA GLN A 77 1.92 17.45 58.31
C GLN A 77 1.62 18.94 58.38
N THR A 78 1.65 19.50 59.58
CA THR A 78 1.39 20.93 59.80
C THR A 78 2.49 21.78 59.14
N GLY A 79 2.09 22.67 58.23
CA GLY A 79 2.98 23.56 57.52
C GLY A 79 2.22 24.61 56.71
N THR A 80 2.79 25.78 56.53
CA THR A 80 2.19 26.86 55.74
C THR A 80 2.58 26.70 54.27
N ASN A 81 1.57 26.56 53.34
CA ASN A 81 1.76 26.36 51.92
C ASN A 81 2.67 25.17 51.58
N ASN A 82 2.71 24.17 52.42
CA ASN A 82 3.55 22.99 52.30
C ASN A 82 2.97 21.91 51.36
N ILE A 83 1.74 22.09 50.89
CA ILE A 83 1.10 21.27 49.85
C ILE A 83 0.91 22.13 48.63
N TYR A 84 1.38 21.70 47.47
CA TYR A 84 1.06 22.38 46.22
C TYR A 84 0.70 21.39 45.12
N VAL A 85 -0.25 21.79 44.28
CA VAL A 85 -0.86 21.00 43.24
C VAL A 85 -0.58 21.71 41.92
N ILE A 86 0.06 21.00 40.98
CA ILE A 86 0.34 21.48 39.63
C ILE A 86 -0.61 20.76 38.69
N TYR A 87 -1.40 21.51 37.94
CA TYR A 87 -2.29 20.96 36.93
C TYR A 87 -1.55 20.68 35.65
N ARG A 88 -1.48 19.39 35.26
CA ARG A 88 -0.79 18.95 34.03
C ARG A 88 -1.60 19.18 32.77
N ASN A 89 -2.93 19.21 32.90
CA ASN A 89 -3.83 19.37 31.78
C ASN A 89 -4.54 20.74 31.88
N SER A 90 -4.51 21.48 30.80
CA SER A 90 -5.42 22.61 30.55
C SER A 90 -6.80 22.12 30.09
N GLY A 91 -7.19 20.93 30.48
CA GLY A 91 -8.44 20.30 30.11
C GLY A 91 -9.63 21.17 30.46
N VAL A 92 -10.22 21.77 29.45
CA VAL A 92 -11.55 22.34 29.54
C VAL A 92 -12.49 21.15 29.73
N SER A 93 -12.92 20.91 30.97
CA SER A 93 -14.05 20.02 31.20
C SER A 93 -15.27 20.64 30.52
N ASN A 94 -15.74 20.03 29.44
CA ASN A 94 -16.99 20.42 28.75
C ASN A 94 -18.26 20.00 29.53
N TYR A 95 -18.12 19.60 30.77
CA TYR A 95 -19.27 19.46 31.64
C TYR A 95 -19.54 20.82 32.28
N ALA A 96 -20.53 21.54 31.74
CA ALA A 96 -21.13 22.65 32.43
C ALA A 96 -21.85 22.08 33.69
N PHE A 97 -21.11 21.92 34.78
CA PHE A 97 -21.72 21.73 36.09
C PHE A 97 -22.45 23.04 36.41
N VAL A 98 -23.75 22.97 36.52
CA VAL A 98 -24.59 24.08 36.92
C VAL A 98 -24.75 23.95 38.44
N PRO A 99 -24.02 24.71 39.27
CA PRO A 99 -24.15 24.66 40.72
C PRO A 99 -25.56 25.00 41.16
N ASP A 100 -26.01 24.42 42.27
CA ASP A 100 -27.29 24.79 42.84
C ASP A 100 -27.39 26.29 43.07
N GLY A 101 -28.50 26.90 42.62
CA GLY A 101 -28.73 28.33 42.69
C GLY A 101 -28.01 29.19 41.65
N SER A 102 -27.20 28.61 40.71
CA SER A 102 -26.48 29.37 39.67
C SER A 102 -27.38 29.84 38.53
N ILE A 103 -28.58 29.28 38.37
CA ILE A 103 -29.56 29.72 37.39
C ILE A 103 -30.45 30.78 38.05
N SER A 104 -30.12 32.05 37.87
CA SER A 104 -30.96 33.15 38.34
C SER A 104 -32.16 33.36 37.40
N TYR A 105 -33.22 34.00 37.90
CA TYR A 105 -34.42 34.37 37.14
C TYR A 105 -34.07 35.08 35.81
N ALA A 106 -33.03 35.92 35.82
CA ALA A 106 -32.57 36.63 34.62
C ALA A 106 -31.96 35.74 33.52
N LYS A 107 -31.48 34.53 33.92
CA LYS A 107 -30.89 33.55 32.95
C LYS A 107 -31.94 32.63 32.32
N LEU A 108 -33.18 32.66 32.81
CA LEU A 108 -34.29 31.92 32.22
C LEU A 108 -34.78 32.63 30.95
N ALA A 109 -35.10 31.89 29.89
CA ALA A 109 -35.72 32.45 28.71
C ALA A 109 -37.08 33.09 29.01
N ASN A 110 -37.50 34.11 28.26
CA ASN A 110 -38.75 34.86 28.50
C ASN A 110 -39.99 33.96 28.54
N ASN A 111 -40.04 32.91 27.75
CA ASN A 111 -41.15 31.96 27.71
C ASN A 111 -41.26 31.06 29.00
N ILE A 112 -40.22 31.04 29.84
CA ILE A 112 -40.23 30.36 31.15
C ILE A 112 -40.54 31.36 32.27
N ARG A 113 -40.38 32.65 32.01
CA ARG A 113 -40.58 33.74 32.99
C ARG A 113 -41.99 34.33 33.02
N GLN A 114 -42.79 34.09 31.99
CA GLN A 114 -44.13 34.62 31.84
C GLN A 114 -45.11 33.51 31.55
N PHE A 115 -46.22 33.51 32.27
CA PHE A 115 -47.35 32.63 31.98
C PHE A 115 -48.19 33.24 30.86
N ASN A 116 -48.40 32.45 29.80
CA ASN A 116 -49.31 32.87 28.74
C ASN A 116 -50.76 32.80 29.20
N VAL A 117 -51.58 33.71 28.71
CA VAL A 117 -53.01 33.80 29.04
C VAL A 117 -53.81 33.93 27.73
N ASP A 118 -54.68 32.96 27.50
CA ASP A 118 -55.66 33.02 26.42
C ASP A 118 -56.99 33.50 27.00
N ASN A 119 -57.57 34.49 26.32
CA ASN A 119 -58.88 35.04 26.67
C ASN A 119 -59.84 34.87 25.49
N PHE A 120 -61.01 34.33 25.77
CA PHE A 120 -62.04 34.11 24.77
C PHE A 120 -63.38 34.69 25.28
N THR A 121 -64.22 35.18 24.36
CA THR A 121 -65.62 35.50 24.68
C THR A 121 -66.50 34.38 24.15
N ALA A 122 -67.26 33.76 25.01
CA ALA A 122 -68.14 32.66 24.66
C ALA A 122 -69.38 33.14 23.93
N ASN A 123 -69.89 32.34 23.01
CA ASN A 123 -71.10 32.62 22.23
C ASN A 123 -72.37 31.91 22.73
N GLY A 124 -72.26 31.21 23.85
CA GLY A 124 -73.36 30.48 24.47
C GLY A 124 -73.68 29.11 23.87
N SER A 125 -73.02 28.72 22.76
CA SER A 125 -73.26 27.44 22.09
C SER A 125 -71.98 26.65 21.80
N GLY A 126 -70.86 27.35 21.64
CA GLY A 126 -69.54 26.73 21.35
C GLY A 126 -68.93 26.16 22.64
N ARG A 127 -68.41 24.90 22.54
CA ARG A 127 -67.77 24.20 23.64
C ARG A 127 -66.24 24.12 23.48
N THR A 128 -65.72 24.50 22.35
CA THR A 128 -64.29 24.35 21.99
C THR A 128 -63.64 25.71 21.78
N PHE A 129 -62.42 25.87 22.36
CA PHE A 129 -61.61 27.07 22.15
C PHE A 129 -60.16 26.62 21.86
N THR A 130 -59.55 27.24 20.83
CA THR A 130 -58.19 26.93 20.45
C THR A 130 -57.21 27.77 21.25
N LEU A 131 -56.34 27.13 22.00
CA LEU A 131 -55.33 27.75 22.82
C LEU A 131 -54.13 28.18 21.97
N SER A 132 -53.45 29.23 22.40
CA SER A 132 -52.22 29.73 21.77
C SER A 132 -51.06 28.76 21.90
N GLU A 133 -51.11 27.88 22.91
CA GLU A 133 -50.11 26.86 23.17
C GLU A 133 -50.77 25.52 23.48
N THR A 134 -50.05 24.41 23.20
CA THR A 134 -50.50 23.05 23.57
C THR A 134 -50.10 22.75 24.99
N PRO A 135 -51.03 22.65 25.94
CA PRO A 135 -50.71 22.24 27.30
C PRO A 135 -50.27 20.78 27.36
N ALA A 136 -49.32 20.45 28.26
CA ALA A 136 -48.88 19.09 28.46
C ALA A 136 -50.00 18.16 28.97
N THR A 137 -50.84 18.66 29.85
CA THR A 137 -52.02 17.99 30.39
C THR A 137 -53.08 19.05 30.79
N ALA A 138 -54.31 18.61 31.05
CA ALA A 138 -55.36 19.50 31.56
C ALA A 138 -55.02 20.13 32.93
N ASN A 139 -54.09 19.53 33.68
CA ASN A 139 -53.65 20.05 34.99
C ASN A 139 -52.56 21.13 34.88
N THR A 140 -52.02 21.37 33.69
CA THR A 140 -51.02 22.43 33.43
C THR A 140 -51.61 23.74 32.99
N VAL A 141 -52.93 23.86 33.02
CA VAL A 141 -53.66 25.11 32.79
C VAL A 141 -54.62 25.39 33.95
N MET A 142 -54.84 26.65 34.21
CA MET A 142 -55.92 27.13 35.08
C MET A 142 -56.97 27.82 34.21
N VAL A 143 -58.17 27.28 34.24
CA VAL A 143 -59.28 27.74 33.40
C VAL A 143 -60.31 28.42 34.29
N ALA A 144 -60.78 29.61 33.88
CA ALA A 144 -61.85 30.31 34.58
C ALA A 144 -62.91 30.82 33.56
N ILE A 145 -64.20 30.78 33.96
CA ILE A 145 -65.30 31.37 33.24
C ILE A 145 -65.86 32.46 34.15
N ASP A 146 -65.85 33.73 33.67
CA ASP A 146 -66.24 34.92 34.47
C ASP A 146 -65.58 34.93 35.88
N GLY A 147 -64.31 34.53 35.95
CA GLY A 147 -63.55 34.44 37.21
C GLY A 147 -63.79 33.18 38.06
N VAL A 148 -64.74 32.32 37.68
CA VAL A 148 -64.99 31.05 38.39
C VAL A 148 -64.12 29.95 37.83
N ILE A 149 -63.26 29.38 38.68
CA ILE A 149 -62.29 28.33 38.27
C ILE A 149 -63.03 27.03 37.88
N GLN A 150 -62.64 26.47 36.75
CA GLN A 150 -63.13 25.21 36.24
C GLN A 150 -62.13 24.08 36.54
N THR A 151 -62.64 22.89 36.81
CA THR A 151 -61.81 21.74 37.20
C THR A 151 -61.81 20.66 36.13
N ALA A 152 -60.61 20.25 35.66
CA ALA A 152 -60.46 19.08 34.79
C ALA A 152 -60.43 17.78 35.62
N PRO A 153 -60.93 16.66 35.07
CA PRO A 153 -61.68 16.51 33.83
C PRO A 153 -63.17 16.77 33.95
N ARG A 154 -63.63 17.30 35.09
CA ARG A 154 -65.04 17.38 35.43
C ARG A 154 -65.81 18.46 34.62
N ASN A 155 -65.13 19.59 34.29
CA ASN A 155 -65.79 20.69 33.60
C ASN A 155 -65.22 20.90 32.17
N TYR A 156 -64.00 20.41 31.95
CA TYR A 156 -63.35 20.50 30.63
C TYR A 156 -62.31 19.42 30.46
N SER A 157 -61.98 19.14 29.21
CA SER A 157 -60.85 18.33 28.76
C SER A 157 -59.97 19.10 27.80
N ILE A 158 -58.74 18.62 27.58
CA ILE A 158 -57.81 19.17 26.57
C ILE A 158 -57.44 18.08 25.57
N SER A 159 -57.56 18.43 24.31
CA SER A 159 -57.10 17.61 23.18
C SER A 159 -56.18 18.46 22.30
N SER A 160 -54.86 18.13 22.30
CA SER A 160 -53.86 18.94 21.63
C SER A 160 -53.91 20.41 22.09
N SER A 161 -54.05 21.39 21.19
CA SER A 161 -54.17 22.80 21.53
C SER A 161 -55.63 23.24 21.74
N THR A 162 -56.58 22.35 21.94
CA THR A 162 -58.01 22.71 22.07
C THR A 162 -58.55 22.34 23.47
N ILE A 163 -59.12 23.31 24.18
CA ILE A 163 -59.92 23.07 25.35
C ILE A 163 -61.35 22.76 24.95
N ILE A 164 -61.95 21.76 25.57
CA ILE A 164 -63.30 21.29 25.31
C ILE A 164 -64.09 21.30 26.60
N PHE A 165 -65.08 22.15 26.75
CA PHE A 165 -65.95 22.21 27.90
C PHE A 165 -67.07 21.16 27.82
N ASP A 166 -67.43 20.57 28.92
CA ASP A 166 -68.55 19.61 29.02
C ASP A 166 -69.90 20.29 28.70
N SER A 167 -70.06 21.56 29.07
CA SER A 167 -71.19 22.39 28.72
C SER A 167 -70.72 23.72 28.12
N ALA A 168 -71.42 24.25 27.13
CA ALA A 168 -71.06 25.53 26.54
C ALA A 168 -71.10 26.65 27.60
N PRO A 169 -70.01 27.48 27.69
CA PRO A 169 -70.04 28.66 28.55
C PRO A 169 -71.16 29.62 28.14
N PRO A 170 -71.76 30.35 29.06
CA PRO A 170 -72.84 31.29 28.76
C PRO A 170 -72.42 32.31 27.68
N ALA A 171 -73.42 32.80 26.90
CA ALA A 171 -73.15 33.86 25.89
C ALA A 171 -72.56 35.09 26.59
N SER A 172 -71.51 35.67 25.98
CA SER A 172 -70.73 36.82 26.46
C SER A 172 -69.88 36.55 27.72
N ALA A 173 -69.83 35.31 28.22
CA ALA A 173 -68.93 34.96 29.33
C ALA A 173 -67.47 35.05 28.88
N ASN A 174 -66.60 35.54 29.78
CA ASN A 174 -65.16 35.60 29.52
C ASN A 174 -64.50 34.29 29.96
N VAL A 175 -63.93 33.56 29.01
CA VAL A 175 -63.17 32.34 29.27
C VAL A 175 -61.70 32.71 29.31
N THR A 176 -61.06 32.57 30.47
CA THR A 176 -59.62 32.84 30.66
C THR A 176 -58.90 31.52 30.93
N VAL A 177 -57.88 31.24 30.13
CA VAL A 177 -56.99 30.06 30.30
C VAL A 177 -55.58 30.55 30.59
N ARG A 178 -55.05 30.21 31.77
CA ARG A 178 -53.67 30.52 32.17
C ARG A 178 -52.84 29.27 32.08
N HIS A 179 -51.76 29.29 31.28
CA HIS A 179 -50.81 28.18 31.17
C HIS A 179 -49.86 28.22 32.38
N LEU A 180 -49.89 27.18 33.22
CA LEU A 180 -49.12 27.07 34.48
C LEU A 180 -47.87 26.21 34.33
N GLY A 181 -47.69 25.50 33.25
CA GLY A 181 -46.61 24.53 33.03
C GLY A 181 -45.53 25.05 32.08
N PHE A 182 -44.31 24.52 32.28
CA PHE A 182 -43.29 24.62 31.28
C PHE A 182 -43.75 23.87 30.03
N ARG A 183 -43.42 24.40 28.86
CA ARG A 183 -43.60 23.66 27.61
C ARG A 183 -42.92 22.32 27.71
N THR A 184 -43.62 21.23 27.51
CA THR A 184 -43.00 20.01 27.08
C THR A 184 -42.36 20.35 25.73
N THR A 185 -41.05 20.11 25.61
CA THR A 185 -40.31 20.35 24.42
C THR A 185 -41.12 19.94 23.20
N SER A 186 -41.43 20.92 22.36
CA SER A 186 -41.92 20.65 21.03
C SER A 186 -41.08 19.56 20.41
N THR A 187 -41.72 18.49 19.98
CA THR A 187 -41.05 17.58 19.01
C THR A 187 -40.52 18.47 17.91
N VAL A 188 -39.21 18.56 17.79
CA VAL A 188 -38.55 19.32 16.72
C VAL A 188 -38.94 18.64 15.42
N THR A 189 -39.97 19.15 14.76
CA THR A 189 -40.54 18.56 13.54
C THR A 189 -39.62 18.73 12.33
N ALA A 190 -38.68 19.63 12.38
CA ALA A 190 -37.56 19.74 11.46
C ALA A 190 -36.49 20.66 12.07
N LEU A 191 -35.27 20.16 12.12
CA LEU A 191 -34.09 20.99 12.37
C LEU A 191 -33.79 21.76 11.10
N SER A 192 -33.60 23.07 11.17
CA SER A 192 -33.13 23.86 10.03
C SER A 192 -31.78 23.32 9.57
N ALA A 193 -31.48 23.36 8.28
CA ALA A 193 -30.19 22.95 7.76
C ALA A 193 -29.05 23.68 8.49
N GLY A 194 -28.10 22.95 9.08
CA GLY A 194 -26.99 23.50 9.85
C GLY A 194 -27.25 23.83 11.30
N SER A 195 -28.45 23.53 11.86
CA SER A 195 -28.78 23.79 13.27
C SER A 195 -28.18 22.77 14.25
N VAL A 196 -27.65 21.65 13.76
CA VAL A 196 -26.88 20.67 14.55
C VAL A 196 -25.43 20.78 14.13
N THR A 197 -24.60 21.30 14.99
CA THR A 197 -23.16 21.38 14.80
C THR A 197 -22.45 20.22 15.48
N ALA A 198 -21.13 20.08 15.28
CA ALA A 198 -20.35 19.01 15.91
C ALA A 198 -20.40 19.04 17.45
N THR A 199 -20.70 20.20 18.05
CA THR A 199 -20.80 20.39 19.51
C THR A 199 -22.10 19.81 20.09
N GLU A 200 -23.14 19.65 19.29
CA GLU A 200 -24.42 19.08 19.76
C GLU A 200 -24.49 17.55 19.60
N ILE A 201 -23.53 16.95 18.89
CA ILE A 201 -23.45 15.48 18.71
C ILE A 201 -22.45 14.92 19.72
N VAL A 202 -22.96 14.37 20.81
CA VAL A 202 -22.12 13.69 21.82
C VAL A 202 -21.47 12.44 21.22
N ASP A 203 -20.21 12.16 21.58
CA ASP A 203 -19.51 10.94 21.16
C ASP A 203 -20.35 9.68 21.40
N GLY A 204 -20.48 8.85 20.37
CA GLY A 204 -21.31 7.65 20.41
C GLY A 204 -22.82 7.86 20.20
N ALA A 205 -23.30 9.11 20.07
CA ALA A 205 -24.71 9.39 19.80
C ALA A 205 -25.17 8.90 18.43
N VAL A 206 -24.26 8.85 17.44
CA VAL A 206 -24.53 8.34 16.09
C VAL A 206 -23.99 6.91 15.99
N THR A 207 -24.88 5.93 16.14
CA THR A 207 -24.55 4.51 15.99
C THR A 207 -24.82 4.03 14.57
N ASN A 208 -24.24 2.88 14.16
CA ASN A 208 -24.49 2.27 12.86
C ASN A 208 -25.99 2.07 12.57
N ALA A 209 -26.81 1.77 13.58
CA ALA A 209 -28.26 1.63 13.43
C ALA A 209 -28.97 2.95 13.09
N LYS A 210 -28.36 4.09 13.39
CA LYS A 210 -28.90 5.43 13.09
C LYS A 210 -28.42 5.98 11.74
N LEU A 211 -27.40 5.34 11.15
CA LEU A 211 -26.89 5.65 9.82
C LEU A 211 -27.57 4.75 8.78
N ALA A 212 -28.91 4.84 8.68
CA ALA A 212 -29.68 4.14 7.64
C ALA A 212 -29.50 4.83 6.28
N GLY A 213 -28.33 4.63 5.67
CA GLY A 213 -28.00 5.18 4.35
C GLY A 213 -26.49 5.31 4.15
N SER A 214 -26.06 5.39 2.91
CA SER A 214 -24.64 5.55 2.58
C SER A 214 -24.13 6.93 3.02
N ILE A 215 -23.07 6.95 3.83
CA ILE A 215 -22.29 8.18 4.02
C ILE A 215 -21.46 8.36 2.76
N THR A 216 -21.75 9.37 1.97
CA THR A 216 -21.01 9.65 0.74
C THR A 216 -19.60 10.15 1.05
N SER A 217 -18.65 9.88 0.17
CA SER A 217 -17.21 10.18 0.36
C SER A 217 -16.89 11.64 0.64
N ASP A 218 -17.72 12.56 0.14
CA ASP A 218 -17.63 14.01 0.37
C ASP A 218 -17.98 14.43 1.83
N LYS A 219 -18.59 13.53 2.61
CA LYS A 219 -18.90 13.71 4.03
C LYS A 219 -17.82 13.15 4.98
N LEU A 220 -16.86 12.39 4.45
CA LEU A 220 -15.77 11.77 5.21
C LEU A 220 -14.47 12.53 4.94
N LEU A 221 -14.24 13.64 5.64
CA LEU A 221 -13.00 14.44 5.50
C LEU A 221 -11.74 13.74 6.02
N SER A 222 -11.85 12.88 6.99
CA SER A 222 -10.79 11.95 7.40
C SER A 222 -11.35 10.79 8.23
N VAL A 223 -10.95 9.58 7.89
CA VAL A 223 -11.18 8.39 8.72
C VAL A 223 -9.82 7.95 9.26
N ASN A 224 -9.66 7.91 10.58
CA ASN A 224 -8.45 7.37 11.17
C ASN A 224 -8.31 5.89 10.77
N GLY A 225 -7.17 5.50 10.19
CA GLY A 225 -6.93 4.15 9.68
C GLY A 225 -7.13 3.03 10.72
N SER A 226 -7.05 3.35 12.03
CA SER A 226 -7.33 2.38 13.10
C SER A 226 -8.82 2.00 13.21
N LEU A 227 -9.73 2.74 12.58
CA LEU A 227 -11.17 2.49 12.54
C LEU A 227 -11.59 1.63 11.34
N LEU A 228 -10.67 1.35 10.41
CA LEU A 228 -10.94 0.47 9.27
C LEU A 228 -10.67 -0.97 9.68
N ILE A 229 -11.73 -1.75 9.86
CA ILE A 229 -11.63 -3.18 10.13
C ILE A 229 -11.18 -3.89 8.84
N ALA A 230 -10.27 -4.86 8.95
CA ALA A 230 -9.81 -5.64 7.80
C ALA A 230 -10.98 -6.17 6.96
N ASN A 231 -10.90 -6.02 5.64
CA ASN A 231 -11.90 -6.41 4.63
C ASN A 231 -13.20 -5.58 4.57
N THR A 232 -13.28 -4.41 5.22
CA THR A 232 -14.48 -3.56 5.16
C THR A 232 -14.45 -2.51 4.05
N VAL A 233 -13.28 -2.27 3.45
CA VAL A 233 -13.13 -1.33 2.33
C VAL A 233 -12.90 -2.12 1.05
N ALA A 234 -13.84 -2.05 0.11
CA ALA A 234 -13.67 -2.70 -1.19
C ALA A 234 -12.50 -2.05 -1.95
N ASN A 235 -11.69 -2.86 -2.66
CA ASN A 235 -10.55 -2.38 -3.45
C ASN A 235 -10.92 -1.26 -4.46
N SER A 236 -12.15 -1.27 -4.96
CA SER A 236 -12.68 -0.23 -5.86
C SER A 236 -12.95 1.11 -5.18
N ALA A 237 -13.04 1.14 -3.84
CA ALA A 237 -13.31 2.36 -3.06
C ALA A 237 -12.05 3.09 -2.63
N ILE A 238 -10.86 2.52 -2.86
CA ILE A 238 -9.59 3.08 -2.46
C ILE A 238 -8.91 3.69 -3.69
N GLN A 239 -8.75 5.02 -3.72
CA GLN A 239 -7.97 5.66 -4.79
C GLN A 239 -6.52 5.19 -4.75
N THR A 240 -6.02 4.72 -5.89
CA THR A 240 -4.71 4.08 -6.08
C THR A 240 -3.55 4.88 -5.47
N GLY A 241 -3.55 6.21 -5.60
CA GLY A 241 -2.46 7.06 -5.10
C GLY A 241 -2.34 7.16 -3.58
N THR A 242 -3.44 6.93 -2.83
CA THR A 242 -3.43 7.03 -1.36
C THR A 242 -2.85 5.76 -0.72
N ILE A 243 -3.14 4.60 -1.30
CA ILE A 243 -2.55 3.32 -0.85
C ILE A 243 -1.07 3.25 -1.20
N GLU A 244 -0.65 3.72 -2.37
CA GLU A 244 0.76 3.75 -2.76
C GLU A 244 1.61 4.53 -1.75
N ASN A 245 1.12 5.67 -1.26
CA ASN A 245 1.84 6.46 -0.26
C ASN A 245 1.86 5.77 1.12
N TYR A 246 0.77 5.11 1.52
CA TYR A 246 0.70 4.38 2.79
C TYR A 246 1.56 3.12 2.76
N LEU A 247 1.48 2.32 1.69
CA LEU A 247 2.31 1.13 1.52
C LEU A 247 3.80 1.48 1.37
N ARG A 248 4.13 2.58 0.68
CA ARG A 248 5.50 3.09 0.62
C ARG A 248 6.04 3.51 1.99
N SER A 249 5.19 3.99 2.90
CA SER A 249 5.62 4.39 4.25
C SER A 249 5.79 3.20 5.21
N GLN A 250 5.09 2.09 4.97
CA GLN A 250 5.12 0.89 5.84
C GLN A 250 6.08 -0.20 5.34
N THR A 251 6.34 -0.24 4.04
CA THR A 251 7.29 -1.17 3.44
C THR A 251 8.50 -0.41 2.92
N LEU A 252 9.26 0.20 3.82
CA LEU A 252 10.64 0.59 3.55
C LEU A 252 11.52 -0.68 3.49
N ASP A 253 11.06 -1.68 2.78
CA ASP A 253 11.95 -2.73 2.35
C ASP A 253 12.73 -2.18 1.15
N PHE A 254 13.89 -1.58 1.45
CA PHE A 254 14.87 -1.13 0.45
C PHE A 254 15.53 -2.32 -0.27
N GLY A 255 15.02 -3.53 -0.07
CA GLY A 255 15.45 -4.73 -0.78
C GLY A 255 15.01 -4.75 -2.23
N MET A 256 15.72 -5.49 -3.05
CA MET A 256 15.31 -5.80 -4.43
C MET A 256 14.03 -6.67 -4.41
N ARG A 257 12.86 -6.03 -4.48
CA ARG A 257 11.57 -6.72 -4.47
C ARG A 257 11.33 -7.54 -5.73
N ASN A 258 11.70 -6.97 -6.87
CA ASN A 258 11.54 -7.65 -8.15
C ASN A 258 12.57 -8.76 -8.30
N ARG A 259 12.11 -9.99 -8.35
CA ARG A 259 12.96 -11.20 -8.55
C ARG A 259 13.30 -11.44 -10.02
N ILE A 260 12.61 -10.74 -10.92
CA ILE A 260 12.92 -10.75 -12.36
C ILE A 260 14.12 -9.84 -12.60
N ILE A 261 15.10 -10.36 -13.31
CA ILE A 261 16.25 -9.61 -13.80
C ILE A 261 15.94 -9.17 -15.23
N ASN A 262 16.27 -7.92 -15.58
CA ASN A 262 15.97 -7.31 -16.87
C ASN A 262 14.47 -7.23 -17.19
N GLY A 263 13.63 -7.07 -16.16
CA GLY A 263 12.17 -7.01 -16.34
C GLY A 263 11.69 -5.85 -17.20
N ALA A 264 12.45 -4.76 -17.29
CA ALA A 264 12.21 -3.63 -18.20
C ALA A 264 12.81 -3.81 -19.61
N MET A 265 13.37 -4.97 -19.91
CA MET A 265 13.94 -5.33 -21.22
C MET A 265 15.04 -4.38 -21.72
N ARG A 266 15.79 -3.75 -20.79
CA ARG A 266 16.79 -2.70 -21.12
C ARG A 266 18.14 -3.25 -21.53
N ILE A 267 18.46 -4.49 -21.16
CA ILE A 267 19.76 -5.11 -21.37
C ILE A 267 19.64 -6.16 -22.48
N ASP A 268 20.39 -5.98 -23.54
CA ASP A 268 20.58 -6.95 -24.63
C ASP A 268 22.04 -6.97 -25.04
N GLN A 269 22.88 -7.63 -24.24
CA GLN A 269 24.31 -7.80 -24.53
C GLN A 269 24.55 -8.72 -25.74
N ARG A 270 23.59 -9.63 -26.02
CA ARG A 270 23.73 -10.68 -27.02
C ARG A 270 23.55 -10.15 -28.42
N ASN A 271 22.46 -9.43 -28.66
CA ASN A 271 21.99 -9.11 -30.01
C ASN A 271 21.94 -7.61 -30.31
N ALA A 272 22.13 -6.76 -29.29
CA ALA A 272 22.10 -5.30 -29.40
C ALA A 272 20.86 -4.77 -30.16
N GLY A 273 19.69 -5.34 -29.85
CA GLY A 273 18.41 -4.97 -30.45
C GLY A 273 18.09 -5.65 -31.77
N ALA A 274 18.98 -6.46 -32.32
CA ALA A 274 18.72 -7.18 -33.58
C ALA A 274 17.69 -8.31 -33.38
N ALA A 275 16.83 -8.51 -34.37
CA ALA A 275 15.89 -9.63 -34.37
C ALA A 275 16.64 -10.95 -34.61
N VAL A 276 16.35 -11.95 -33.78
CA VAL A 276 16.92 -13.29 -33.89
C VAL A 276 15.83 -14.34 -33.97
N THR A 277 16.10 -15.39 -34.74
CA THR A 277 15.26 -16.59 -34.79
C THR A 277 15.89 -17.64 -33.88
N PRO A 278 15.36 -17.88 -32.67
CA PRO A 278 16.04 -18.72 -31.70
C PRO A 278 15.97 -20.20 -32.05
N ALA A 279 17.00 -20.95 -31.63
CA ALA A 279 16.92 -22.39 -31.44
C ALA A 279 16.29 -22.68 -30.04
N ASN A 280 16.01 -23.97 -29.80
CA ASN A 280 15.49 -24.36 -28.48
C ASN A 280 16.53 -24.11 -27.38
N ALA A 281 16.11 -23.52 -26.28
CA ALA A 281 16.90 -23.11 -25.13
C ALA A 281 17.86 -21.93 -25.35
N ASP A 282 17.75 -21.22 -26.45
CA ASP A 282 18.53 -20.00 -26.67
C ASP A 282 18.04 -18.86 -25.76
N TYR A 283 19.01 -18.14 -25.16
CA TYR A 283 18.74 -16.86 -24.52
C TYR A 283 18.76 -15.74 -25.54
N THR A 284 17.64 -15.06 -25.72
CA THR A 284 17.43 -14.03 -26.76
C THR A 284 17.76 -12.63 -26.28
N LEU A 285 17.11 -12.14 -25.25
CA LEU A 285 17.55 -11.01 -24.43
C LEU A 285 18.20 -11.56 -23.15
N ASP A 286 19.01 -10.73 -22.51
CA ASP A 286 19.60 -11.13 -21.23
C ASP A 286 18.52 -11.62 -20.27
N ARG A 287 18.72 -12.83 -19.74
CA ARG A 287 17.86 -13.58 -18.83
C ARG A 287 16.57 -14.16 -19.44
N PHE A 288 16.17 -13.80 -20.66
CA PHE A 288 14.98 -14.35 -21.32
C PHE A 288 15.35 -15.43 -22.33
N GLN A 289 14.85 -16.62 -22.09
CA GLN A 289 15.11 -17.84 -22.84
C GLN A 289 13.91 -18.24 -23.71
N ALA A 290 14.18 -18.61 -24.94
CA ALA A 290 13.20 -19.23 -25.83
C ALA A 290 13.20 -20.75 -25.64
N VAL A 291 12.02 -21.35 -25.41
CA VAL A 291 11.85 -22.81 -25.37
C VAL A 291 10.80 -23.19 -26.39
N LEU A 292 11.18 -24.05 -27.32
CA LEU A 292 10.38 -24.33 -28.51
C LEU A 292 10.58 -25.74 -29.04
N SER A 293 9.54 -26.34 -29.60
CA SER A 293 9.56 -27.65 -30.21
C SER A 293 10.03 -27.62 -31.69
N GLN A 294 9.82 -26.49 -32.37
CA GLN A 294 10.14 -26.31 -33.80
C GLN A 294 10.82 -24.97 -34.03
N SER A 295 11.98 -24.99 -34.67
CA SER A 295 12.71 -23.78 -35.04
C SER A 295 11.99 -22.95 -36.10
N ALA A 296 12.39 -21.69 -36.26
CA ALA A 296 11.91 -20.78 -37.31
C ALA A 296 10.40 -20.52 -37.33
N LYS A 297 9.72 -20.60 -36.16
CA LYS A 297 8.31 -20.26 -36.07
C LYS A 297 8.08 -18.84 -35.54
N TYR A 298 9.04 -18.27 -34.85
CA TYR A 298 9.02 -16.88 -34.41
C TYR A 298 10.43 -16.28 -34.33
N SER A 299 10.50 -14.97 -34.36
CA SER A 299 11.69 -14.20 -34.01
C SER A 299 11.47 -13.43 -32.70
N VAL A 300 12.58 -13.15 -32.03
CA VAL A 300 12.62 -12.35 -30.81
C VAL A 300 13.56 -11.17 -30.98
N GLN A 301 13.19 -10.01 -30.43
CA GLN A 301 13.99 -8.81 -30.53
C GLN A 301 13.76 -7.92 -29.33
N GLN A 302 14.77 -7.17 -28.89
CA GLN A 302 14.56 -6.00 -28.04
C GLN A 302 13.99 -4.88 -28.94
N ASP A 303 12.79 -4.42 -28.63
CA ASP A 303 12.15 -3.30 -29.31
C ASP A 303 12.27 -2.04 -28.45
N SER A 304 13.02 -1.06 -28.93
CA SER A 304 13.20 0.26 -28.32
C SER A 304 12.50 1.37 -29.10
N SER A 305 11.54 1.01 -29.96
CA SER A 305 10.76 1.97 -30.74
C SER A 305 9.88 2.84 -29.81
N ALA A 306 9.41 3.98 -30.34
CA ALA A 306 8.57 4.95 -29.60
C ALA A 306 7.20 4.40 -29.13
N ASN A 307 6.88 3.14 -29.41
CA ASN A 307 5.63 2.48 -29.05
C ASN A 307 5.69 1.74 -27.70
N THR A 308 6.65 2.05 -26.82
CA THR A 308 6.72 1.50 -25.47
C THR A 308 5.70 2.16 -24.54
N VAL A 309 5.34 1.48 -23.47
CA VAL A 309 4.47 2.06 -22.42
C VAL A 309 5.21 3.17 -21.67
N ALA A 310 4.49 4.19 -21.22
CA ALA A 310 5.07 5.31 -20.47
C ALA A 310 5.92 4.80 -19.29
N GLY A 311 7.13 5.34 -19.16
CA GLY A 311 8.10 4.93 -18.14
C GLY A 311 9.05 3.80 -18.56
N PHE A 312 8.83 3.12 -19.68
CA PHE A 312 9.71 2.08 -20.20
C PHE A 312 10.32 2.52 -21.53
N THR A 313 11.58 2.15 -21.76
CA THR A 313 12.31 2.48 -23.00
C THR A 313 12.41 1.31 -23.96
N SER A 314 12.11 0.10 -23.49
CA SER A 314 12.30 -1.12 -24.26
C SER A 314 11.26 -2.19 -23.90
N SER A 315 11.01 -3.10 -24.82
CA SER A 315 10.19 -4.29 -24.62
C SER A 315 10.82 -5.49 -25.31
N LEU A 316 10.50 -6.70 -24.88
CA LEU A 316 10.75 -7.91 -25.65
C LEU A 316 9.61 -8.05 -26.65
N LYS A 317 9.95 -8.15 -27.94
CA LYS A 317 9.02 -8.36 -29.05
C LYS A 317 9.19 -9.75 -29.61
N VAL A 318 8.10 -10.46 -29.74
CA VAL A 318 7.99 -11.70 -30.53
C VAL A 318 7.23 -11.41 -31.81
N THR A 319 7.72 -11.93 -32.93
CA THR A 319 7.01 -11.88 -34.21
C THR A 319 6.88 -13.28 -34.79
N SER A 320 5.65 -13.74 -35.01
CA SER A 320 5.40 -15.02 -35.69
C SER A 320 5.84 -14.98 -37.14
N LEU A 321 6.57 -15.99 -37.56
CA LEU A 321 7.16 -16.10 -38.91
C LEU A 321 6.32 -16.97 -39.86
N SER A 322 5.28 -17.63 -39.34
CA SER A 322 4.39 -18.51 -40.12
C SER A 322 3.03 -18.67 -39.41
N ALA A 323 2.02 -19.13 -40.13
CA ALA A 323 0.77 -19.64 -39.53
C ALA A 323 0.98 -21.12 -39.17
N TYR A 324 1.50 -21.38 -37.96
CA TYR A 324 1.85 -22.74 -37.55
C TYR A 324 0.78 -23.35 -36.65
N SER A 325 0.24 -24.49 -37.08
CA SER A 325 -0.69 -25.29 -36.24
C SER A 325 0.09 -26.07 -35.21
N VAL A 326 -0.01 -25.67 -33.95
CA VAL A 326 0.71 -26.27 -32.83
C VAL A 326 0.17 -27.68 -32.56
N GLY A 327 1.03 -28.68 -32.62
CA GLY A 327 0.68 -30.06 -32.29
C GLY A 327 0.38 -30.24 -30.79
N ALA A 328 -0.34 -31.31 -30.44
CA ALA A 328 -0.82 -31.52 -29.07
C ALA A 328 0.29 -31.51 -27.99
N SER A 329 1.50 -31.99 -28.32
CA SER A 329 2.65 -32.04 -27.40
C SER A 329 3.71 -30.95 -27.68
N GLU A 330 3.46 -30.03 -28.62
CA GLU A 330 4.40 -28.99 -28.97
C GLU A 330 4.22 -27.74 -28.10
N LEU A 331 5.28 -26.98 -27.98
CA LEU A 331 5.28 -25.76 -27.18
C LEU A 331 6.18 -24.70 -27.79
N PHE A 332 5.79 -23.45 -27.60
CA PHE A 332 6.53 -22.24 -27.93
C PHE A 332 6.34 -21.26 -26.78
N THR A 333 7.43 -20.93 -26.09
CA THR A 333 7.39 -20.06 -24.90
C THR A 333 8.59 -19.14 -24.83
N ILE A 334 8.43 -18.02 -24.13
CA ILE A 334 9.53 -17.24 -23.57
C ILE A 334 9.50 -17.43 -22.04
N GLN A 335 10.65 -17.69 -21.46
CA GLN A 335 10.74 -17.92 -20.01
C GLN A 335 11.90 -17.19 -19.37
N GLN A 336 11.80 -16.97 -18.07
CA GLN A 336 12.93 -16.59 -17.23
C GLN A 336 13.10 -17.60 -16.10
N PRO A 337 14.24 -18.28 -15.99
CA PRO A 337 14.63 -19.01 -14.81
C PRO A 337 15.15 -18.04 -13.73
N ILE A 338 14.69 -18.20 -12.50
CA ILE A 338 15.12 -17.43 -11.32
C ILE A 338 15.99 -18.33 -10.47
N GLU A 339 17.16 -17.82 -10.09
CA GLU A 339 18.12 -18.54 -9.24
C GLU A 339 17.52 -18.85 -7.86
N GLY A 340 17.80 -20.03 -7.32
CA GLY A 340 17.26 -20.49 -6.05
C GLY A 340 17.58 -19.57 -4.87
N PHE A 341 18.79 -19.01 -4.82
CA PHE A 341 19.14 -18.02 -3.79
C PHE A 341 18.19 -16.81 -3.76
N ASN A 342 17.59 -16.46 -4.90
CA ASN A 342 16.67 -15.33 -5.03
C ASN A 342 15.21 -15.71 -4.73
N THR A 343 14.93 -16.96 -4.33
CA THR A 343 13.58 -17.46 -4.05
C THR A 343 13.47 -18.17 -2.70
N ALA A 344 14.57 -18.27 -1.95
CA ALA A 344 14.66 -19.01 -0.68
C ALA A 344 13.67 -18.51 0.38
N ASP A 345 13.50 -17.20 0.48
CA ASP A 345 12.62 -16.53 1.43
C ASP A 345 11.11 -16.73 1.15
N LEU A 346 10.75 -17.23 -0.04
CA LEU A 346 9.37 -17.59 -0.38
C LEU A 346 8.91 -18.87 0.33
N ASN A 347 9.83 -19.69 0.85
CA ASN A 347 9.56 -20.94 1.57
C ASN A 347 8.66 -21.92 0.80
N TRP A 348 8.69 -21.91 -0.54
CA TRP A 348 7.88 -22.80 -1.36
C TRP A 348 8.30 -24.27 -1.12
N GLY A 349 7.34 -25.16 -1.18
CA GLY A 349 7.48 -26.57 -0.77
C GLY A 349 7.29 -26.79 0.72
N THR A 350 6.86 -25.79 1.48
CA THR A 350 6.61 -25.87 2.93
C THR A 350 5.25 -25.29 3.30
N ALA A 351 4.79 -25.57 4.53
CA ALA A 351 3.55 -25.00 5.05
C ALA A 351 3.59 -23.45 5.16
N ASN A 352 4.79 -22.86 5.14
CA ASN A 352 4.99 -21.40 5.23
C ASN A 352 5.18 -20.74 3.85
N ALA A 353 4.79 -21.43 2.78
CA ALA A 353 4.93 -20.91 1.42
C ALA A 353 4.18 -19.58 1.23
N LYS A 354 4.92 -18.57 0.79
CA LYS A 354 4.41 -17.22 0.61
C LYS A 354 3.78 -17.04 -0.75
N ASN A 355 2.73 -16.22 -0.80
CA ASN A 355 2.13 -15.81 -2.07
C ASN A 355 3.08 -14.90 -2.83
N VAL A 356 2.98 -14.95 -4.16
CA VAL A 356 3.68 -14.01 -5.05
C VAL A 356 2.70 -13.38 -6.02
N THR A 357 3.04 -12.20 -6.49
CA THR A 357 2.33 -11.54 -7.58
C THR A 357 3.29 -11.29 -8.74
N LEU A 358 2.92 -11.77 -9.93
CA LEU A 358 3.54 -11.47 -11.20
C LEU A 358 2.78 -10.32 -11.85
N SER A 359 3.43 -9.19 -12.10
CA SER A 359 2.87 -8.07 -12.84
C SER A 359 3.70 -7.78 -14.09
N PHE A 360 3.06 -7.34 -15.17
CA PHE A 360 3.73 -7.03 -16.43
C PHE A 360 2.84 -6.17 -17.33
N TRP A 361 3.46 -5.46 -18.24
CA TRP A 361 2.80 -4.81 -19.36
C TRP A 361 2.90 -5.69 -20.59
N VAL A 362 1.81 -5.87 -21.30
CA VAL A 362 1.70 -6.73 -22.48
C VAL A 362 0.92 -6.04 -23.58
N ARG A 363 1.31 -6.32 -24.81
CA ARG A 363 0.64 -5.86 -26.02
C ARG A 363 0.71 -6.97 -27.07
N SER A 364 -0.35 -7.17 -27.84
CA SER A 364 -0.33 -8.11 -28.96
C SER A 364 -1.18 -7.60 -30.12
N SER A 365 -0.88 -8.02 -31.32
CA SER A 365 -1.76 -7.83 -32.49
C SER A 365 -3.00 -8.71 -32.43
N LEU A 366 -3.02 -9.73 -31.55
CA LEU A 366 -4.14 -10.63 -31.31
C LEU A 366 -4.82 -10.28 -29.98
N THR A 367 -6.14 -10.44 -29.93
CA THR A 367 -6.94 -10.38 -28.70
C THR A 367 -7.28 -11.80 -28.23
N GLY A 368 -7.72 -11.92 -26.98
CA GLY A 368 -8.15 -13.17 -26.40
C GLY A 368 -7.44 -13.52 -25.10
N THR A 369 -7.57 -14.76 -24.66
CA THR A 369 -6.94 -15.26 -23.43
C THR A 369 -5.57 -15.85 -23.78
N PHE A 370 -4.53 -15.29 -23.19
CA PHE A 370 -3.15 -15.78 -23.26
C PHE A 370 -2.82 -16.53 -21.97
N GLY A 371 -1.77 -17.32 -22.00
CA GLY A 371 -1.39 -18.10 -20.83
C GLY A 371 0.12 -18.14 -20.58
N GLY A 372 0.46 -18.68 -19.41
CA GLY A 372 1.81 -18.96 -18.99
C GLY A 372 1.82 -19.97 -17.85
N SER A 373 2.97 -20.19 -17.23
CA SER A 373 3.07 -21.05 -16.05
C SER A 373 4.22 -20.68 -15.14
N PHE A 374 4.06 -20.98 -13.85
CA PHE A 374 5.16 -21.11 -12.89
C PHE A 374 5.52 -22.59 -12.78
N THR A 375 6.81 -22.90 -12.63
CA THR A 375 7.22 -24.28 -12.43
C THR A 375 8.50 -24.36 -11.57
N ASN A 376 8.69 -25.49 -10.89
CA ASN A 376 9.94 -25.82 -10.21
C ASN A 376 10.99 -26.35 -11.20
N SER A 377 12.25 -26.51 -10.76
CA SER A 377 13.35 -27.02 -11.59
C SER A 377 13.09 -28.43 -12.14
N ALA A 378 12.39 -29.27 -11.40
CA ALA A 378 12.08 -30.65 -11.80
C ALA A 378 10.91 -30.74 -12.81
N GLY A 379 10.17 -29.65 -13.04
CA GLY A 379 9.05 -29.63 -13.96
C GLY A 379 7.79 -30.37 -13.45
N ASN A 380 7.80 -30.86 -12.21
CA ASN A 380 6.72 -31.67 -11.62
C ASN A 380 5.82 -30.91 -10.64
N ARG A 381 6.00 -29.57 -10.53
CA ARG A 381 5.10 -28.66 -9.86
C ARG A 381 4.89 -27.47 -10.77
N ASN A 382 3.66 -27.32 -11.27
CA ASN A 382 3.32 -26.29 -12.26
C ASN A 382 2.03 -25.57 -11.85
N TYR A 383 2.02 -24.25 -12.04
CA TYR A 383 0.85 -23.40 -11.87
C TYR A 383 0.57 -22.68 -13.19
N PRO A 384 -0.31 -23.21 -14.04
CA PRO A 384 -0.75 -22.49 -15.24
C PRO A 384 -1.51 -21.23 -14.84
N PHE A 385 -1.26 -20.13 -15.54
CA PHE A 385 -2.02 -18.90 -15.37
C PHE A 385 -2.52 -18.39 -16.72
N SER A 386 -3.54 -17.55 -16.69
CA SER A 386 -4.07 -16.89 -17.87
C SER A 386 -4.27 -15.40 -17.63
N TYR A 387 -4.23 -14.63 -18.72
CA TYR A 387 -4.54 -13.21 -18.77
C TYR A 387 -5.20 -12.86 -20.10
N THR A 388 -6.09 -11.87 -20.11
CA THR A 388 -6.82 -11.49 -21.31
C THR A 388 -6.23 -10.20 -21.90
N ILE A 389 -5.94 -10.19 -23.20
CA ILE A 389 -5.68 -8.97 -23.96
C ILE A 389 -6.98 -8.58 -24.64
N SER A 390 -7.53 -7.44 -24.24
CA SER A 390 -8.87 -6.98 -24.66
C SER A 390 -8.82 -6.17 -25.95
N SER A 391 -7.72 -5.45 -26.21
CA SER A 391 -7.58 -4.56 -27.36
C SER A 391 -6.29 -4.84 -28.11
N ALA A 392 -6.40 -5.17 -29.41
CA ALA A 392 -5.24 -5.39 -30.25
C ALA A 392 -4.34 -4.16 -30.34
N ASN A 393 -3.03 -4.40 -30.35
CA ASN A 393 -2.00 -3.36 -30.45
C ASN A 393 -2.02 -2.29 -29.35
N THR A 394 -2.66 -2.58 -28.21
CA THR A 394 -2.75 -1.68 -27.05
C THR A 394 -1.98 -2.27 -25.89
N TRP A 395 -1.21 -1.45 -25.18
CA TRP A 395 -0.54 -1.86 -23.95
C TRP A 395 -1.54 -1.99 -22.79
N GLU A 396 -1.56 -3.15 -22.19
CA GLU A 396 -2.40 -3.45 -21.02
C GLU A 396 -1.53 -3.96 -19.88
N GLN A 397 -1.72 -3.44 -18.67
CA GLN A 397 -1.08 -3.99 -17.49
C GLN A 397 -1.86 -5.21 -17.01
N LYS A 398 -1.14 -6.29 -16.70
CA LYS A 398 -1.69 -7.53 -16.16
C LYS A 398 -0.99 -7.90 -14.88
N PHE A 399 -1.71 -8.59 -14.03
CA PHE A 399 -1.14 -9.19 -12.83
C PHE A 399 -1.79 -10.55 -12.56
N VAL A 400 -0.99 -11.43 -11.97
CA VAL A 400 -1.40 -12.78 -11.57
C VAL A 400 -0.89 -13.04 -10.17
N THR A 401 -1.79 -13.22 -9.23
CA THR A 401 -1.43 -13.63 -7.87
C THR A 401 -1.43 -15.15 -7.79
N VAL A 402 -0.35 -15.70 -7.28
CA VAL A 402 -0.14 -17.14 -7.13
C VAL A 402 0.02 -17.46 -5.66
N ALA A 403 -0.82 -18.33 -5.14
CA ALA A 403 -0.65 -18.87 -3.80
C ALA A 403 0.65 -19.69 -3.73
N GLY A 404 1.43 -19.51 -2.69
CA GLY A 404 2.67 -20.27 -2.50
C GLY A 404 2.43 -21.78 -2.55
N ASP A 405 3.28 -22.52 -3.26
CA ASP A 405 3.18 -23.98 -3.29
C ASP A 405 3.65 -24.59 -1.97
N THR A 406 2.75 -25.27 -1.28
CA THR A 406 3.07 -25.96 -0.02
C THR A 406 3.63 -27.37 -0.22
N SER A 407 3.80 -27.79 -1.48
CA SER A 407 4.20 -29.14 -1.85
C SER A 407 5.37 -29.15 -2.83
N GLY A 408 5.99 -30.31 -3.00
CA GLY A 408 7.08 -30.52 -3.95
C GLY A 408 8.42 -30.01 -3.45
N THR A 409 9.44 -30.11 -4.31
CA THR A 409 10.79 -29.66 -4.02
C THR A 409 11.10 -28.39 -4.80
N TRP A 410 11.48 -27.36 -4.09
CA TRP A 410 11.86 -26.06 -4.64
C TRP A 410 13.31 -25.75 -4.22
N ILE A 411 14.13 -25.37 -5.18
CA ILE A 411 15.53 -25.03 -4.90
C ILE A 411 15.55 -23.59 -4.34
N GLY A 412 16.05 -23.43 -3.12
CA GLY A 412 16.20 -22.13 -2.46
C GLY A 412 17.60 -21.90 -1.90
N ALA A 413 18.38 -22.96 -1.66
CA ALA A 413 19.68 -22.89 -0.97
C ALA A 413 20.89 -22.96 -1.92
N THR A 414 20.70 -22.95 -3.23
CA THR A 414 21.77 -23.06 -4.24
C THR A 414 21.55 -22.11 -5.41
N ASN A 415 22.56 -22.02 -6.29
CA ASN A 415 22.50 -21.28 -7.53
C ASN A 415 21.78 -22.01 -8.67
N GLY A 416 21.06 -23.12 -8.39
CA GLY A 416 20.21 -23.80 -9.37
C GLY A 416 18.91 -23.02 -9.65
N VAL A 417 18.07 -23.60 -10.50
CA VAL A 417 16.77 -22.99 -10.84
C VAL A 417 15.81 -23.11 -9.66
N GLY A 418 15.41 -22.00 -9.06
CA GLY A 418 14.39 -21.94 -8.01
C GLY A 418 12.99 -21.96 -8.59
N ILE A 419 12.67 -20.98 -9.43
CA ILE A 419 11.38 -20.81 -10.12
C ILE A 419 11.61 -20.53 -11.60
N LEU A 420 10.80 -21.13 -12.45
CA LEU A 420 10.69 -20.76 -13.87
C LEU A 420 9.36 -20.05 -14.09
N ILE A 421 9.39 -18.91 -14.76
CA ILE A 421 8.19 -18.19 -15.22
C ILE A 421 8.16 -18.25 -16.74
N ARG A 422 7.02 -18.68 -17.30
CA ARG A 422 6.82 -18.88 -18.72
C ARG A 422 5.68 -18.05 -19.25
N PHE A 423 5.83 -17.51 -20.45
CA PHE A 423 4.78 -16.91 -21.27
C PHE A 423 4.57 -17.77 -22.50
N GLY A 424 3.37 -18.31 -22.67
CA GLY A 424 3.01 -19.16 -23.80
C GLY A 424 2.77 -18.34 -25.06
N LEU A 425 3.40 -18.79 -26.16
CA LEU A 425 3.23 -18.22 -27.52
C LEU A 425 2.46 -19.16 -28.44
N GLY A 426 2.21 -20.36 -27.96
CA GLY A 426 1.50 -21.45 -28.62
C GLY A 426 1.87 -22.75 -27.91
N VAL A 427 0.92 -23.36 -27.22
CA VAL A 427 1.15 -24.54 -26.39
C VAL A 427 0.06 -25.56 -26.65
N GLY A 428 0.46 -26.79 -26.95
CA GLY A 428 -0.42 -27.87 -27.28
C GLY A 428 -1.26 -28.38 -26.11
N SER A 429 -2.32 -29.08 -26.41
CA SER A 429 -3.34 -29.47 -25.43
C SER A 429 -2.86 -30.46 -24.36
N THR A 430 -1.83 -31.29 -24.64
CA THR A 430 -1.31 -32.27 -23.67
C THR A 430 -0.26 -31.67 -22.73
N VAL A 431 0.26 -30.47 -23.03
CA VAL A 431 1.27 -29.77 -22.26
C VAL A 431 0.75 -28.41 -21.74
N SER A 432 -0.55 -28.21 -21.78
CA SER A 432 -1.28 -27.09 -21.17
C SER A 432 -2.28 -27.58 -20.12
N GLY A 433 -2.57 -26.77 -19.10
CA GLY A 433 -3.42 -27.16 -17.98
C GLY A 433 -4.42 -26.09 -17.56
N THR A 434 -5.33 -26.44 -16.65
CA THR A 434 -6.29 -25.50 -16.09
C THR A 434 -5.56 -24.41 -15.32
N ALA A 435 -5.87 -23.13 -15.64
CA ALA A 435 -5.29 -21.99 -14.96
C ALA A 435 -5.78 -21.86 -13.50
N GLY A 436 -4.92 -21.35 -12.61
CA GLY A 436 -5.30 -20.96 -11.26
C GLY A 436 -5.08 -22.03 -10.18
N ALA A 437 -4.44 -23.15 -10.50
CA ALA A 437 -4.17 -24.20 -9.52
C ALA A 437 -2.81 -24.89 -9.74
N TRP A 438 -2.18 -25.33 -8.64
CA TRP A 438 -0.97 -26.16 -8.68
C TRP A 438 -1.27 -27.57 -9.18
N SER A 439 -0.41 -28.08 -10.03
CA SER A 439 -0.49 -29.41 -10.62
C SER A 439 0.85 -30.13 -10.56
N GLY A 440 0.79 -31.48 -10.45
CA GLY A 440 1.95 -32.35 -10.60
C GLY A 440 2.35 -32.65 -12.05
N SER A 441 1.52 -32.27 -13.02
CA SER A 441 1.80 -32.48 -14.46
C SER A 441 2.63 -31.31 -15.01
N THR A 442 3.44 -31.62 -16.05
CA THR A 442 4.25 -30.58 -16.69
C THR A 442 3.41 -29.76 -17.66
N PHE A 443 3.10 -28.52 -17.27
CA PHE A 443 2.34 -27.57 -18.07
C PHE A 443 3.14 -26.31 -18.36
N TYR A 444 3.07 -25.84 -19.61
CA TYR A 444 3.79 -24.66 -20.07
C TYR A 444 2.90 -23.43 -20.24
N SER A 445 1.56 -23.62 -20.26
CA SER A 445 0.57 -22.56 -20.39
C SER A 445 -0.80 -23.02 -19.90
N ALA A 446 -1.77 -22.10 -19.90
CA ALA A 446 -3.17 -22.42 -19.69
C ALA A 446 -3.79 -23.11 -20.94
N THR A 447 -4.71 -24.03 -20.72
CA THR A 447 -5.48 -24.67 -21.79
C THR A 447 -6.35 -23.65 -22.51
N GLY A 448 -6.38 -23.72 -23.85
CA GLY A 448 -7.16 -22.81 -24.69
C GLY A 448 -6.56 -21.41 -24.87
N ALA A 449 -5.30 -21.22 -24.46
CA ALA A 449 -4.63 -19.96 -24.66
C ALA A 449 -4.41 -19.63 -26.15
N THR A 450 -4.53 -18.36 -26.49
CA THR A 450 -4.29 -17.82 -27.84
C THR A 450 -2.88 -18.14 -28.32
N SER A 451 -2.78 -18.70 -29.53
CA SER A 451 -1.50 -19.04 -30.16
C SER A 451 -0.99 -17.89 -31.02
N VAL A 452 0.11 -17.29 -30.60
CA VAL A 452 0.81 -16.25 -31.40
C VAL A 452 1.43 -16.85 -32.64
N VAL A 453 2.10 -18.01 -32.52
CA VAL A 453 2.73 -18.71 -33.64
C VAL A 453 1.71 -19.29 -34.64
N GLY A 454 0.44 -19.33 -34.27
CA GLY A 454 -0.67 -19.78 -35.11
C GLY A 454 -1.08 -18.78 -36.19
N THR A 455 -0.64 -17.53 -36.08
CA THR A 455 -1.02 -16.46 -37.02
C THR A 455 0.25 -15.80 -37.60
N ASN A 456 0.44 -15.90 -38.88
CA ASN A 456 1.62 -15.29 -39.54
C ASN A 456 1.67 -13.78 -39.34
N GLY A 457 2.83 -13.25 -38.97
CA GLY A 457 3.04 -11.84 -38.69
C GLY A 457 2.44 -11.35 -37.38
N ALA A 458 1.79 -12.20 -36.58
CA ALA A 458 1.31 -11.83 -35.30
C ALA A 458 2.46 -11.39 -34.38
N THR A 459 2.19 -10.37 -33.56
CA THR A 459 3.19 -9.83 -32.65
C THR A 459 2.70 -9.93 -31.20
N TRP A 460 3.65 -10.17 -30.30
CA TRP A 460 3.45 -10.15 -28.86
C TRP A 460 4.62 -9.41 -28.20
N TYR A 461 4.33 -8.53 -27.27
CA TYR A 461 5.31 -7.69 -26.58
C TYR A 461 5.12 -7.80 -25.08
N VAL A 462 6.21 -7.75 -24.33
CA VAL A 462 6.18 -7.69 -22.87
C VAL A 462 7.27 -6.75 -22.34
N THR A 463 6.95 -5.99 -21.28
CA THR A 463 7.89 -5.18 -20.51
C THR A 463 7.38 -4.97 -19.09
N GLY A 464 8.20 -4.41 -18.22
CA GLY A 464 7.81 -4.16 -16.83
C GLY A 464 7.44 -5.44 -16.07
N VAL A 465 8.16 -6.54 -16.37
CA VAL A 465 7.92 -7.83 -15.72
C VAL A 465 8.48 -7.79 -14.30
N GLN A 466 7.62 -8.00 -13.32
CA GLN A 466 7.96 -8.00 -11.91
C GLN A 466 7.32 -9.20 -11.21
N LEU A 467 8.14 -9.95 -10.49
CA LEU A 467 7.71 -10.97 -9.53
C LEU A 467 8.09 -10.51 -8.13
N GLU A 468 7.12 -10.38 -7.27
CA GLU A 468 7.30 -9.92 -5.90
C GLU A 468 6.52 -10.76 -4.90
N GLU A 469 6.95 -10.79 -3.65
CA GLU A 469 6.20 -11.38 -2.55
C GLU A 469 4.94 -10.57 -2.27
N GLY A 470 3.85 -11.25 -2.00
CA GLY A 470 2.57 -10.64 -1.65
C GLY A 470 1.46 -10.97 -2.63
N SER A 471 0.25 -10.53 -2.30
CA SER A 471 -0.97 -10.81 -3.10
C SER A 471 -1.47 -9.62 -3.91
N VAL A 472 -0.77 -8.48 -3.84
CA VAL A 472 -1.12 -7.23 -4.52
C VAL A 472 0.10 -6.71 -5.27
N PRO A 473 -0.03 -6.34 -6.56
CA PRO A 473 1.08 -5.79 -7.31
C PRO A 473 1.46 -4.40 -6.79
N THR A 474 2.76 -4.15 -6.70
CA THR A 474 3.29 -2.81 -6.41
C THR A 474 3.78 -2.14 -7.71
N PRO A 475 4.04 -0.82 -7.71
CA PRO A 475 4.67 -0.16 -8.85
C PRO A 475 5.99 -0.84 -9.23
N PHE A 476 6.28 -0.85 -10.55
CA PHE A 476 7.49 -1.49 -11.07
C PHE A 476 8.75 -0.93 -10.39
N GLU A 477 9.62 -1.83 -9.91
CA GLU A 477 10.90 -1.48 -9.31
C GLU A 477 11.93 -1.17 -10.39
N TYR A 478 12.19 0.13 -10.58
CA TYR A 478 13.25 0.58 -11.48
C TYR A 478 14.61 0.50 -10.80
N ARG A 479 15.46 -0.40 -11.27
CA ARG A 479 16.87 -0.46 -10.85
C ARG A 479 17.72 0.46 -11.74
N GLN A 480 18.77 1.01 -11.18
CA GLN A 480 19.76 1.76 -11.96
C GLN A 480 20.37 0.86 -13.04
N TYR A 481 20.66 1.42 -14.21
CA TYR A 481 21.17 0.66 -15.36
C TYR A 481 22.39 -0.19 -15.03
N GLY A 482 23.39 0.37 -14.31
CA GLY A 482 24.59 -0.36 -13.91
C GLY A 482 24.31 -1.55 -12.99
N THR A 483 23.32 -1.41 -12.06
CA THR A 483 22.88 -2.50 -11.19
C THR A 483 22.21 -3.61 -12.01
N GLU A 484 21.29 -3.25 -12.89
CA GLU A 484 20.60 -4.22 -13.75
C GLU A 484 21.58 -4.95 -14.67
N LEU A 485 22.55 -4.21 -15.25
CA LEU A 485 23.60 -4.80 -16.07
C LEU A 485 24.45 -5.79 -15.26
N ALA A 486 24.87 -5.43 -14.04
CA ALA A 486 25.64 -6.33 -13.18
C ALA A 486 24.86 -7.60 -12.83
N LEU A 487 23.55 -7.50 -12.58
CA LEU A 487 22.67 -8.65 -12.38
C LEU A 487 22.60 -9.56 -13.62
N CYS A 488 22.54 -8.98 -14.82
CA CYS A 488 22.60 -9.75 -16.07
C CYS A 488 23.97 -10.39 -16.28
N GLN A 489 25.05 -9.67 -15.99
CA GLN A 489 26.43 -10.14 -16.15
C GLN A 489 26.80 -11.30 -15.24
N ARG A 490 26.09 -11.49 -14.12
CA ARG A 490 26.21 -12.70 -13.31
C ARG A 490 25.92 -13.98 -14.11
N TYR A 491 25.13 -13.89 -15.17
CA TYR A 491 24.70 -15.03 -15.99
C TYR A 491 25.32 -14.99 -17.41
N PHE A 492 25.47 -13.81 -17.95
CA PHE A 492 26.09 -13.61 -19.26
C PHE A 492 26.86 -12.30 -19.29
N ALA A 493 28.16 -12.39 -19.54
CA ALA A 493 29.02 -11.21 -19.71
C ALA A 493 29.63 -11.21 -21.12
N LYS A 494 29.51 -10.08 -21.82
CA LYS A 494 30.12 -9.83 -23.12
C LYS A 494 31.13 -8.69 -22.99
N LEU A 495 32.36 -8.96 -23.35
CA LEU A 495 33.47 -8.02 -23.38
C LEU A 495 33.77 -7.67 -24.82
N GLY A 496 33.99 -6.40 -25.13
CA GLY A 496 34.17 -5.92 -26.49
C GLY A 496 32.88 -5.49 -27.16
N GLY A 497 32.95 -5.29 -28.48
CA GLY A 497 31.81 -4.85 -29.29
C GLY A 497 31.71 -3.34 -29.51
N ASN A 498 32.68 -2.56 -29.02
CA ASN A 498 32.68 -1.09 -29.14
C ASN A 498 33.67 -0.59 -30.20
N THR A 499 34.85 -1.17 -30.23
CA THR A 499 35.91 -0.78 -31.18
C THR A 499 36.65 -2.01 -31.70
N SER A 500 37.39 -1.85 -32.81
CA SER A 500 38.21 -2.91 -33.42
C SER A 500 39.57 -3.13 -32.72
N THR A 501 39.82 -2.42 -31.59
CA THR A 501 41.10 -2.50 -30.86
C THR A 501 40.90 -2.53 -29.36
N GLU A 502 39.74 -2.93 -28.90
CA GLU A 502 39.41 -3.00 -27.47
C GLU A 502 40.20 -4.11 -26.79
N GLY A 503 40.96 -3.77 -25.74
CA GLY A 503 41.74 -4.73 -24.96
C GLY A 503 40.86 -5.51 -24.01
N LEU A 504 40.87 -6.82 -24.07
CA LEU A 504 39.99 -7.71 -23.27
C LEU A 504 40.75 -8.48 -22.20
N GLY A 505 42.06 -8.64 -22.35
CA GLY A 505 42.89 -9.38 -21.40
C GLY A 505 44.36 -9.32 -21.74
N ALA A 506 45.22 -9.68 -20.82
CA ALA A 506 46.66 -9.76 -21.00
C ALA A 506 47.14 -11.21 -20.96
N GLY A 507 48.18 -11.52 -21.72
CA GLY A 507 48.70 -12.89 -21.79
C GLY A 507 49.99 -12.97 -22.56
N ASN A 508 50.33 -14.19 -22.96
CA ASN A 508 51.55 -14.47 -23.74
C ASN A 508 51.34 -15.58 -24.73
N ILE A 509 52.15 -15.55 -25.80
CA ILE A 509 52.26 -16.62 -26.79
C ILE A 509 52.91 -17.83 -26.06
N GLN A 510 52.40 -19.02 -26.35
CA GLN A 510 52.94 -20.25 -25.75
C GLN A 510 54.19 -20.78 -26.51
N ASP A 511 54.83 -21.78 -25.97
CA ASP A 511 55.98 -22.44 -26.53
C ASP A 511 55.77 -23.02 -27.95
N ALA A 512 54.53 -23.42 -28.26
CA ALA A 512 54.13 -23.87 -29.59
C ALA A 512 54.03 -22.76 -30.63
N ALA A 513 54.19 -21.48 -30.25
CA ALA A 513 54.19 -20.28 -31.07
C ALA A 513 52.86 -19.96 -31.83
N ASN A 514 51.94 -20.93 -31.95
CA ASN A 514 50.63 -20.76 -32.60
C ASN A 514 49.46 -20.80 -31.64
N SER A 515 49.71 -20.56 -30.34
CA SER A 515 48.68 -20.42 -29.31
C SER A 515 49.07 -19.35 -28.30
N ALA A 516 48.07 -18.79 -27.66
CA ALA A 516 48.27 -17.84 -26.55
C ALA A 516 47.26 -18.06 -25.45
N TRP A 517 47.68 -17.77 -24.22
CA TRP A 517 46.82 -17.81 -23.06
C TRP A 517 46.69 -16.44 -22.47
N PHE A 518 45.42 -16.10 -22.06
CA PHE A 518 45.06 -14.78 -21.57
C PHE A 518 44.32 -14.88 -20.26
N TYR A 519 44.70 -14.03 -19.32
CA TYR A 519 43.91 -13.83 -18.10
C TYR A 519 42.83 -12.79 -18.36
N VAL A 520 41.58 -13.17 -18.12
CA VAL A 520 40.41 -12.31 -18.29
C VAL A 520 39.61 -12.31 -17.01
N LYS A 521 39.46 -11.14 -16.43
CA LYS A 521 38.59 -10.95 -15.24
C LYS A 521 37.16 -10.66 -15.70
N TYR A 522 36.17 -11.27 -15.03
CA TYR A 522 34.77 -10.98 -15.33
C TYR A 522 34.35 -9.68 -14.66
N PRO A 523 33.35 -8.96 -15.21
CA PRO A 523 32.84 -7.72 -14.62
C PRO A 523 32.25 -7.91 -13.22
N VAL A 524 31.66 -9.09 -12.98
CA VAL A 524 31.07 -9.52 -11.71
C VAL A 524 31.33 -11.00 -11.49
N THR A 525 31.20 -11.47 -10.24
CA THR A 525 31.22 -12.91 -9.94
C THR A 525 30.07 -13.61 -10.66
N MET A 526 30.39 -14.56 -11.53
CA MET A 526 29.38 -15.30 -12.30
C MET A 526 28.68 -16.36 -11.44
N ARG A 527 27.49 -16.77 -11.85
CA ARG A 527 26.67 -17.76 -11.13
C ARG A 527 27.36 -19.11 -10.98
N ALA A 528 28.01 -19.54 -12.02
CA ALA A 528 28.76 -20.79 -12.10
C ALA A 528 29.97 -20.60 -13.00
N VAL A 529 30.84 -21.57 -13.09
CA VAL A 529 31.96 -21.55 -14.06
C VAL A 529 31.39 -21.42 -15.47
N PRO A 530 31.70 -20.33 -16.20
CA PRO A 530 31.04 -20.05 -17.47
C PRO A 530 31.71 -20.79 -18.63
N THR A 531 30.96 -20.95 -19.72
CA THR A 531 31.47 -21.34 -21.04
C THR A 531 31.78 -20.10 -21.85
N ALA A 532 32.95 -20.05 -22.47
CA ALA A 532 33.37 -18.95 -23.31
C ALA A 532 32.98 -19.14 -24.77
N ALA A 533 32.64 -18.03 -25.45
CA ALA A 533 32.51 -17.94 -26.89
C ALA A 533 33.13 -16.62 -27.39
N PHE A 534 33.51 -16.55 -28.63
CA PHE A 534 34.16 -15.35 -29.18
C PHE A 534 33.82 -15.13 -30.66
N SER A 535 34.06 -13.90 -31.09
CA SER A 535 34.03 -13.50 -32.48
C SER A 535 35.10 -12.43 -32.74
N SER A 536 35.81 -12.54 -33.85
CA SER A 536 36.72 -11.50 -34.36
C SER A 536 37.71 -10.98 -33.30
N LEU A 537 38.51 -11.87 -32.75
CA LEU A 537 39.58 -11.55 -31.81
C LEU A 537 40.98 -11.73 -32.42
N ARG A 538 41.96 -11.06 -31.83
CA ARG A 538 43.38 -11.19 -32.15
C ARG A 538 44.24 -11.13 -30.89
N ALA A 539 45.42 -11.74 -30.98
CA ALA A 539 46.53 -11.50 -30.05
C ALA A 539 47.42 -10.40 -30.67
N SER A 540 47.62 -9.30 -29.94
CA SER A 540 48.34 -8.14 -30.48
C SER A 540 49.22 -7.51 -29.40
N ASN A 541 50.37 -6.96 -29.79
CA ASN A 541 51.18 -6.06 -28.99
C ASN A 541 51.27 -4.64 -29.56
N ASN A 542 50.46 -4.35 -30.61
CA ASN A 542 50.39 -3.10 -31.35
C ASN A 542 51.63 -2.76 -32.20
N ALA A 543 52.70 -3.55 -32.14
CA ALA A 543 53.93 -3.34 -32.87
C ALA A 543 54.25 -4.54 -33.79
N ASP A 544 54.57 -5.69 -33.20
CA ASP A 544 55.14 -6.83 -33.94
C ASP A 544 54.08 -7.90 -34.26
N TYR A 545 53.00 -7.98 -33.49
CA TYR A 545 52.03 -9.05 -33.60
C TYR A 545 50.60 -8.53 -33.76
N ASN A 546 49.89 -9.13 -34.72
CA ASN A 546 48.47 -8.96 -34.97
C ASN A 546 47.90 -10.30 -35.45
N LEU A 547 47.90 -11.29 -34.52
CA LEU A 547 47.61 -12.69 -34.83
C LEU A 547 46.13 -12.99 -34.60
N THR A 548 45.40 -13.35 -35.63
CA THR A 548 43.97 -13.65 -35.54
C THR A 548 43.74 -14.89 -34.69
N VAL A 549 42.76 -14.83 -33.80
CA VAL A 549 42.27 -15.96 -33.00
C VAL A 549 41.39 -16.84 -33.90
N SER A 550 41.68 -18.13 -33.94
CA SER A 550 40.96 -19.11 -34.76
C SER A 550 39.99 -20.00 -33.98
N SER A 551 40.35 -20.40 -32.77
CA SER A 551 39.49 -21.23 -31.91
C SER A 551 39.91 -21.13 -30.46
N ILE A 552 39.02 -21.49 -29.54
CA ILE A 552 39.35 -21.72 -28.14
C ILE A 552 40.11 -23.05 -28.03
N ARG A 553 41.28 -23.02 -27.44
CA ARG A 553 42.14 -24.19 -27.18
C ARG A 553 41.82 -24.82 -25.82
N GLY A 554 41.54 -24.01 -24.84
CA GLY A 554 41.23 -24.46 -23.50
C GLY A 554 40.76 -23.32 -22.61
N GLN A 555 40.07 -23.66 -21.56
CA GLN A 555 39.51 -22.71 -20.61
C GLN A 555 39.69 -23.23 -19.18
N ASN A 556 40.51 -22.56 -18.37
CA ASN A 556 40.68 -22.78 -16.96
C ASN A 556 39.98 -21.64 -16.21
N SER A 557 38.72 -21.86 -15.86
CA SER A 557 37.84 -20.81 -15.31
C SER A 557 37.44 -21.09 -13.88
N GLY A 558 37.39 -20.03 -13.08
CA GLY A 558 36.60 -19.93 -11.88
C GLY A 558 35.31 -19.13 -12.16
N VAL A 559 34.68 -18.68 -11.09
CA VAL A 559 33.49 -17.81 -11.16
C VAL A 559 33.83 -16.32 -11.27
N ASP A 560 35.09 -15.94 -11.04
CA ASP A 560 35.54 -14.54 -11.02
C ASP A 560 36.43 -14.18 -12.21
N SER A 561 37.07 -15.19 -12.81
CA SER A 561 38.01 -15.00 -13.90
C SER A 561 38.24 -16.27 -14.69
N SER A 562 38.82 -16.13 -15.87
CA SER A 562 39.26 -17.21 -16.74
C SER A 562 40.71 -17.00 -17.16
N ASN A 563 41.47 -18.10 -17.12
CA ASN A 563 42.66 -18.19 -17.93
C ASN A 563 42.28 -18.98 -19.19
N ILE A 564 42.15 -18.29 -20.32
CA ILE A 564 41.61 -18.82 -21.58
C ILE A 564 42.73 -18.91 -22.65
N GLY A 565 42.86 -20.08 -23.24
CA GLY A 565 43.80 -20.35 -24.32
C GLY A 565 43.13 -20.32 -25.67
N PHE A 566 43.77 -19.69 -26.64
CA PHE A 566 43.32 -19.62 -28.03
C PHE A 566 44.40 -20.20 -28.97
N ASN A 567 43.93 -20.84 -30.02
CA ASN A 567 44.76 -21.12 -31.19
C ASN A 567 44.82 -19.86 -32.09
N LEU A 568 46.01 -19.61 -32.63
CA LEU A 568 46.27 -18.47 -33.51
C LEU A 568 46.38 -18.93 -34.97
N SER A 569 46.03 -18.08 -35.90
CA SER A 569 46.06 -18.36 -37.33
C SER A 569 47.51 -18.46 -37.90
N SER A 570 48.48 -17.90 -37.20
CA SER A 570 49.89 -17.94 -37.54
C SER A 570 50.77 -17.93 -36.27
N SER A 571 52.03 -18.31 -36.43
CA SER A 571 52.99 -18.38 -35.32
C SER A 571 53.51 -17.00 -34.93
N GLY A 572 53.75 -16.80 -33.65
CA GLY A 572 54.50 -15.68 -33.09
C GLY A 572 55.72 -16.17 -32.34
N THR A 573 56.44 -15.30 -31.66
CA THR A 573 57.59 -15.68 -30.80
C THR A 573 57.07 -16.23 -29.50
N ALA A 574 57.54 -17.43 -29.11
CA ALA A 574 57.19 -18.07 -27.86
C ALA A 574 57.48 -17.17 -26.64
N TYR A 575 56.59 -17.18 -25.65
CA TYR A 575 56.63 -16.42 -24.39
C TYR A 575 56.57 -14.89 -24.55
N TYR A 576 56.30 -14.41 -25.78
CA TYR A 576 56.17 -12.98 -26.04
C TYR A 576 54.84 -12.45 -25.45
N PRO A 577 54.87 -11.31 -24.72
CA PRO A 577 53.66 -10.73 -24.15
C PRO A 577 52.75 -10.15 -25.22
N VAL A 578 51.47 -10.45 -25.14
CA VAL A 578 50.42 -9.98 -26.04
C VAL A 578 49.15 -9.65 -25.26
N GLN A 579 48.33 -8.79 -25.85
CA GLN A 579 46.98 -8.52 -25.38
C GLN A 579 45.95 -9.26 -26.24
N LEU A 580 44.90 -9.76 -25.63
CA LEU A 580 43.71 -10.16 -26.37
C LEU A 580 42.94 -8.90 -26.73
N GLN A 581 42.69 -8.68 -27.98
CA GLN A 581 41.99 -7.51 -28.52
C GLN A 581 40.89 -7.92 -29.48
N THR A 582 39.88 -7.06 -29.64
CA THR A 582 38.95 -7.18 -30.78
C THR A 582 39.68 -6.89 -32.09
N SER A 583 39.32 -7.58 -33.16
CA SER A 583 39.86 -7.37 -34.53
C SER A 583 38.83 -6.73 -35.46
N ALA A 584 37.61 -6.54 -35.00
CA ALA A 584 36.53 -5.83 -35.67
C ALA A 584 35.66 -5.11 -34.63
N THR A 585 34.92 -4.09 -35.04
CA THR A 585 34.04 -3.32 -34.18
C THR A 585 33.01 -4.22 -33.45
N ALA A 586 32.50 -5.26 -34.11
CA ALA A 586 31.60 -6.25 -33.53
C ALA A 586 32.34 -7.43 -32.85
N GLY A 587 33.67 -7.36 -32.70
CA GLY A 587 34.47 -8.41 -32.06
C GLY A 587 34.15 -8.50 -30.55
N PHE A 588 34.07 -9.71 -30.01
CA PHE A 588 33.76 -9.92 -28.60
C PHE A 588 34.35 -11.20 -28.05
N LEU A 589 34.47 -11.24 -26.74
CA LEU A 589 34.60 -12.43 -25.93
C LEU A 589 33.42 -12.48 -24.93
N SER A 590 32.68 -13.56 -24.90
CA SER A 590 31.56 -13.72 -24.02
C SER A 590 31.71 -14.94 -23.12
N PHE A 591 31.07 -14.84 -21.93
CA PHE A 591 31.06 -15.88 -20.91
C PHE A 591 29.60 -16.13 -20.52
N SER A 592 29.15 -17.37 -20.63
CA SER A 592 27.78 -17.78 -20.31
C SER A 592 27.75 -18.74 -19.14
N ALA A 593 27.04 -18.37 -18.09
CA ALA A 593 26.73 -19.17 -16.89
C ALA A 593 25.21 -19.20 -16.64
N GLU A 594 24.42 -19.22 -17.72
CA GLU A 594 22.95 -19.20 -17.65
C GLU A 594 22.38 -20.43 -16.92
N LEU A 595 21.10 -20.37 -16.50
CA LEU A 595 20.38 -21.41 -15.77
C LEU A 595 19.77 -22.45 -16.70
#